data_90f4c54468366505a9c0e1fa42a165ac
#
_entry.id   90f4c54468366505a9c0e1fa42a165ac
#
_cell.length_a   1.000
_cell.length_b   1.000
_cell.length_c   1.000
_cell.angle_alpha   90.00
_cell.angle_beta   90.00
_cell.angle_gamma   90.00
#
_symmetry.space_group_name_H-M   'P 1'
#
loop_
_entity.id
_entity.type
_entity.pdbx_description
1 polymer ?
#
loop_
_entity_poly.entity_id
_entity_poly.type
_entity_poly.pdbx_seq_one_letter_code
_entity_poly.pdbx_strand_id
1 'polypeptide(L)'
;DSGVIVYANSNFVNDTDASYFAALPFYFNGVDDSVDLSDAWISVMYAEFTGTSLSGASTSDFSRKGNPCGSAKEWCLVVDDTSIAAAGWVDSSNVSQYSIMGGSSMGAPQVSGMVALLSQAFPSHTPAQLTDRLLASANNAWFSPSGNTTFTTHGASIKHGYNNEWGHGVPDLEA
;
A
#
# COMPACT_ATOMS: atom_id res chain seq x y z
N ASP A 1 -3.72 9.35 18.60
CA ASP A 1 -3.44 8.95 17.23
C ASP A 1 -4.44 9.61 16.30
N SER A 2 -3.98 10.45 15.38
CA SER A 2 -4.85 11.34 14.61
C SER A 2 -4.87 11.05 13.11
N GLY A 3 -4.19 10.00 12.62
CA GLY A 3 -4.17 9.69 11.19
C GLY A 3 -3.40 8.42 10.83
N VAL A 4 -3.56 8.00 9.56
CA VAL A 4 -2.80 6.91 8.95
C VAL A 4 -1.62 7.51 8.18
N ILE A 5 -0.44 6.92 8.34
CA ILE A 5 0.75 7.26 7.57
C ILE A 5 0.82 6.35 6.35
N VAL A 6 0.83 6.95 5.16
CA VAL A 6 1.01 6.22 3.90
C VAL A 6 2.36 6.60 3.31
N TYR A 7 3.22 5.60 3.10
CA TYR A 7 4.60 5.81 2.67
C TYR A 7 4.91 5.11 1.36
N ALA A 8 5.54 5.82 0.43
CA ALA A 8 6.01 5.29 -0.84
C ALA A 8 7.22 4.37 -0.66
N ASN A 9 7.17 3.14 -1.17
CA ASN A 9 8.20 2.12 -0.91
C ASN A 9 9.50 2.30 -1.72
N SER A 10 9.58 3.31 -2.60
CA SER A 10 10.71 3.57 -3.50
C SER A 10 10.60 2.85 -4.87
N ASN A 11 11.48 3.26 -5.82
CA ASN A 11 11.37 2.91 -7.24
C ASN A 11 12.60 2.13 -7.76
N PHE A 12 13.35 1.47 -6.88
CA PHE A 12 14.54 0.70 -7.26
C PHE A 12 14.19 -0.78 -7.46
N VAL A 13 13.93 -1.18 -8.72
CA VAL A 13 13.51 -2.55 -9.06
C VAL A 13 14.56 -3.62 -8.73
N ASN A 14 15.84 -3.25 -8.64
CA ASN A 14 16.94 -4.17 -8.31
C ASN A 14 17.14 -4.36 -6.80
N ASP A 15 16.47 -3.57 -5.97
CA ASP A 15 16.53 -3.75 -4.54
C ASP A 15 15.78 -5.03 -4.13
N THR A 16 16.26 -5.64 -3.05
CA THR A 16 15.75 -6.93 -2.53
C THR A 16 14.88 -6.76 -1.29
N ASP A 17 14.74 -5.53 -0.79
CA ASP A 17 13.95 -5.19 0.39
C ASP A 17 13.22 -3.86 0.21
N ALA A 18 12.26 -3.58 1.10
CA ALA A 18 11.59 -2.30 1.21
C ALA A 18 12.59 -1.17 1.50
N SER A 19 12.23 0.06 1.14
CA SER A 19 13.00 1.22 1.59
C SER A 19 12.95 1.33 3.12
N TYR A 20 14.03 1.88 3.71
CA TYR A 20 14.15 2.00 5.16
C TYR A 20 12.94 2.69 5.82
N PHE A 21 12.46 3.78 5.24
CA PHE A 21 11.31 4.50 5.79
C PHE A 21 9.99 3.76 5.58
N ALA A 22 9.80 3.04 4.48
CA ALA A 22 8.61 2.21 4.28
C ALA A 22 8.55 1.05 5.28
N ALA A 23 9.73 0.52 5.66
CA ALA A 23 9.89 -0.54 6.65
C ALA A 23 10.14 -0.01 8.08
N LEU A 24 9.89 1.27 8.36
CA LEU A 24 10.20 1.87 9.65
C LEU A 24 9.61 1.07 10.85
N PRO A 25 8.35 0.59 10.82
CA PRO A 25 7.81 -0.23 11.90
C PRO A 25 8.66 -1.47 12.19
N PHE A 26 9.18 -2.16 11.15
CA PHE A 26 10.03 -3.34 11.33
C PHE A 26 11.31 -3.04 12.15
N TYR A 27 11.87 -1.86 11.96
CA TYR A 27 13.12 -1.47 12.65
C TYR A 27 12.90 -0.90 14.04
N PHE A 28 11.73 -0.35 14.33
CA PHE A 28 11.45 0.37 15.57
C PHE A 28 10.49 -0.36 16.51
N ASN A 29 9.62 -1.23 16.00
CA ASN A 29 8.79 -2.08 16.87
C ASN A 29 9.70 -3.03 17.67
N GLY A 30 9.54 -3.03 18.98
CA GLY A 30 10.41 -3.77 19.91
C GLY A 30 11.61 -2.97 20.46
N VAL A 31 11.83 -1.72 20.01
CA VAL A 31 12.74 -0.77 20.68
C VAL A 31 12.03 -0.11 21.86
N ASP A 32 10.73 0.17 21.71
CA ASP A 32 9.82 0.63 22.75
C ASP A 32 8.49 -0.13 22.64
N ASP A 33 8.26 -1.08 23.53
CA ASP A 33 7.05 -1.93 23.53
C ASP A 33 5.75 -1.14 23.77
N SER A 34 5.82 0.14 24.10
CA SER A 34 4.65 0.99 24.28
C SER A 34 4.10 1.58 22.97
N VAL A 35 4.83 1.46 21.86
CA VAL A 35 4.48 2.04 20.56
C VAL A 35 4.57 1.00 19.47
N ASP A 36 3.44 0.63 18.87
CA ASP A 36 3.39 -0.11 17.61
C ASP A 36 3.14 0.86 16.46
N LEU A 37 4.17 1.09 15.64
CA LEU A 37 4.06 1.96 14.48
C LEU A 37 3.26 1.31 13.35
N SER A 38 3.16 -0.01 13.29
CA SER A 38 2.47 -0.72 12.21
C SER A 38 0.95 -0.53 12.25
N ASP A 39 0.38 -0.23 13.41
CA ASP A 39 -1.06 -0.06 13.60
C ASP A 39 -1.71 0.99 12.69
N ALA A 40 -0.94 2.02 12.30
CA ALA A 40 -1.43 3.10 11.43
C ALA A 40 -0.45 3.44 10.30
N TRP A 41 0.29 2.45 9.82
CA TRP A 41 1.30 2.58 8.77
C TRP A 41 0.93 1.75 7.55
N ILE A 42 1.01 2.35 6.35
CA ILE A 42 0.85 1.64 5.09
C ILE A 42 2.03 1.97 4.19
N SER A 43 2.71 0.95 3.69
CA SER A 43 3.70 1.05 2.62
C SER A 43 3.03 0.80 1.27
N VAL A 44 3.43 1.52 0.23
CA VAL A 44 2.87 1.41 -1.11
C VAL A 44 3.96 1.04 -2.11
N MET A 45 3.82 -0.13 -2.70
CA MET A 45 4.73 -0.68 -3.69
C MET A 45 4.32 -0.30 -5.11
N TYR A 46 5.29 0.06 -5.93
CA TYR A 46 5.14 0.36 -7.35
C TYR A 46 5.15 -0.91 -8.20
N ALA A 47 4.05 -1.16 -8.89
CA ALA A 47 3.91 -2.22 -9.88
C ALA A 47 3.19 -1.73 -11.14
N GLU A 48 3.27 -2.49 -12.22
CA GLU A 48 2.45 -2.37 -13.42
C GLU A 48 1.55 -3.60 -13.51
N PHE A 49 0.27 -3.38 -13.73
CA PHE A 49 -0.69 -4.43 -14.02
C PHE A 49 -0.98 -4.45 -15.53
N THR A 50 -0.64 -5.53 -16.20
CA THR A 50 -0.83 -5.71 -17.66
C THR A 50 -2.06 -6.52 -18.00
N GLY A 51 -2.77 -7.05 -16.99
CA GLY A 51 -4.02 -7.78 -17.16
C GLY A 51 -5.20 -6.85 -17.46
N THR A 52 -6.34 -7.47 -17.77
CA THR A 52 -7.60 -6.72 -18.04
C THR A 52 -8.55 -6.72 -16.85
N SER A 53 -8.35 -7.59 -15.87
CA SER A 53 -9.17 -7.73 -14.67
C SER A 53 -8.37 -8.41 -13.57
N LEU A 54 -8.54 -7.97 -12.32
CA LEU A 54 -7.97 -8.66 -11.15
C LEU A 54 -8.62 -10.02 -10.91
N SER A 55 -9.85 -10.23 -11.37
CA SER A 55 -10.52 -11.53 -11.31
C SER A 55 -9.84 -12.50 -12.28
N GLY A 56 -9.23 -13.56 -11.74
CA GLY A 56 -8.47 -14.56 -12.51
C GLY A 56 -7.05 -14.13 -12.89
N ALA A 57 -6.57 -12.99 -12.39
CA ALA A 57 -5.18 -12.57 -12.57
C ALA A 57 -4.20 -13.56 -11.91
N SER A 58 -2.96 -13.54 -12.38
CA SER A 58 -1.83 -14.31 -11.88
C SER A 58 -0.61 -13.41 -11.70
N THR A 59 0.44 -13.92 -11.09
CA THR A 59 1.69 -13.14 -10.91
C THR A 59 2.32 -12.69 -12.23
N SER A 60 2.05 -13.37 -13.36
CA SER A 60 2.55 -12.96 -14.68
C SER A 60 1.87 -11.71 -15.23
N ASP A 61 0.73 -11.32 -14.68
CA ASP A 61 0.01 -10.09 -15.06
C ASP A 61 0.53 -8.86 -14.30
N PHE A 62 1.45 -9.08 -13.36
CA PHE A 62 2.09 -8.02 -12.58
C PHE A 62 3.58 -7.93 -12.88
N SER A 63 4.08 -6.73 -13.07
CA SER A 63 5.50 -6.42 -13.21
C SER A 63 5.93 -5.45 -12.12
N ARG A 64 6.81 -5.92 -11.23
CA ARG A 64 7.39 -5.07 -10.20
C ARG A 64 8.25 -3.97 -10.84
N LYS A 65 8.04 -2.73 -10.46
CA LYS A 65 8.74 -1.54 -10.98
C LYS A 65 9.55 -0.79 -9.90
N GLY A 66 9.37 -1.16 -8.64
CA GLY A 66 10.05 -0.56 -7.50
C GLY A 66 10.60 -1.60 -6.53
N ASN A 67 10.91 -1.16 -5.31
CA ASN A 67 11.33 -2.04 -4.23
C ASN A 67 10.22 -3.06 -3.89
N PRO A 68 10.55 -4.32 -3.52
CA PRO A 68 9.55 -5.26 -3.02
C PRO A 68 8.98 -4.80 -1.68
N CYS A 69 7.88 -5.37 -1.25
CA CYS A 69 7.35 -5.12 0.10
C CYS A 69 8.33 -5.55 1.21
N GLY A 70 9.07 -6.64 1.02
CA GLY A 70 10.20 -7.02 1.87
C GLY A 70 9.89 -7.00 3.36
N SER A 71 10.70 -6.28 4.13
CA SER A 71 10.51 -6.08 5.56
C SER A 71 9.23 -5.32 5.93
N ALA A 72 8.59 -4.63 4.98
CA ALA A 72 7.31 -3.95 5.16
C ALA A 72 6.08 -4.80 4.80
N LYS A 73 6.24 -6.06 4.42
CA LYS A 73 5.20 -6.94 3.85
C LYS A 73 3.88 -7.00 4.63
N GLU A 74 3.91 -6.84 5.94
CA GLU A 74 2.75 -6.95 6.82
C GLU A 74 1.84 -5.70 6.83
N TRP A 75 2.31 -4.60 6.24
CA TRP A 75 1.56 -3.34 6.05
C TRP A 75 1.75 -2.76 4.64
N CYS A 76 2.08 -3.60 3.67
CA CYS A 76 2.37 -3.18 2.30
C CYS A 76 1.24 -3.56 1.35
N LEU A 77 0.91 -2.61 0.48
CA LEU A 77 -0.06 -2.74 -0.62
C LEU A 77 0.61 -2.49 -1.97
N VAL A 78 0.09 -3.11 -3.01
CA VAL A 78 0.53 -2.94 -4.40
C VAL A 78 -0.45 -2.06 -5.15
N VAL A 79 0.05 -1.07 -5.88
CA VAL A 79 -0.79 -0.22 -6.75
C VAL A 79 -0.17 -0.15 -8.14
N ASP A 80 -1.02 -0.17 -9.18
CA ASP A 80 -0.59 0.19 -10.54
C ASP A 80 -0.51 1.72 -10.63
N ASP A 81 0.70 2.22 -10.62
CA ASP A 81 1.06 3.63 -10.65
C ASP A 81 2.03 3.95 -11.79
N THR A 82 1.90 3.23 -12.92
CA THR A 82 2.76 3.39 -14.11
C THR A 82 2.43 4.61 -14.95
N SER A 83 1.17 5.08 -14.95
CA SER A 83 0.71 6.14 -15.85
C SER A 83 -0.35 7.03 -15.19
N ILE A 84 0.03 7.68 -14.09
CA ILE A 84 -0.86 8.54 -13.32
C ILE A 84 -0.80 9.97 -13.84
N ALA A 85 -1.96 10.47 -14.33
CA ALA A 85 -2.11 11.87 -14.71
C ALA A 85 -2.37 12.71 -13.45
N ALA A 86 -1.50 13.69 -13.22
CA ALA A 86 -1.59 14.60 -12.08
C ALA A 86 -1.25 16.04 -12.48
N ALA A 87 -1.55 16.98 -11.58
CA ALA A 87 -1.11 18.35 -11.74
C ALA A 87 0.44 18.39 -11.85
N GLY A 88 0.92 18.99 -12.91
CA GLY A 88 2.34 19.12 -13.19
C GLY A 88 2.88 20.49 -12.77
N TRP A 89 3.75 21.04 -13.58
CA TRP A 89 4.34 22.37 -13.36
C TRP A 89 3.53 23.47 -14.06
N VAL A 90 3.84 24.70 -13.70
CA VAL A 90 3.39 25.89 -14.44
C VAL A 90 4.48 26.22 -15.47
N ASP A 91 4.11 26.32 -16.72
CA ASP A 91 5.06 26.65 -17.80
C ASP A 91 5.51 28.12 -17.77
N SER A 92 6.43 28.48 -18.67
CA SER A 92 6.97 29.84 -18.77
C SER A 92 5.92 30.90 -19.14
N SER A 93 4.75 30.49 -19.63
CA SER A 93 3.60 31.33 -19.94
C SER A 93 2.60 31.43 -18.80
N ASN A 94 2.95 30.90 -17.62
CA ASN A 94 2.11 30.83 -16.42
C ASN A 94 0.83 29.98 -16.60
N VAL A 95 0.90 28.98 -17.49
CA VAL A 95 -0.19 28.02 -17.73
C VAL A 95 0.05 26.73 -16.96
N SER A 96 -0.94 26.31 -16.18
CA SER A 96 -0.89 25.03 -15.45
C SER A 96 -0.88 23.86 -16.44
N GLN A 97 0.03 22.93 -16.22
CA GLN A 97 0.19 21.72 -17.00
C GLN A 97 -0.22 20.48 -16.23
N TYR A 98 -0.57 19.42 -16.96
CA TYR A 98 -0.70 18.07 -16.42
C TYR A 98 0.51 17.24 -16.85
N SER A 99 0.94 16.34 -15.99
CA SER A 99 2.03 15.39 -16.28
C SER A 99 1.55 13.96 -16.05
N ILE A 100 2.01 13.06 -16.90
CA ILE A 100 1.87 11.63 -16.67
C ILE A 100 3.15 11.15 -16.00
N MET A 101 3.02 10.57 -14.82
CA MET A 101 4.13 10.10 -14.00
C MET A 101 3.87 8.69 -13.49
N GLY A 102 4.92 7.98 -13.14
CA GLY A 102 4.86 6.67 -12.50
C GLY A 102 5.79 6.61 -11.30
N GLY A 103 5.50 5.67 -10.41
CA GLY A 103 6.31 5.44 -9.23
C GLY A 103 5.48 5.35 -7.94
N SER A 104 6.03 4.72 -6.92
CA SER A 104 5.40 4.59 -5.61
C SER A 104 4.95 5.93 -5.00
N SER A 105 5.59 7.05 -5.42
CA SER A 105 5.17 8.41 -5.06
C SER A 105 3.80 8.80 -5.63
N MET A 106 3.34 8.14 -6.71
CA MET A 106 2.02 8.33 -7.32
C MET A 106 1.00 7.34 -6.74
N GLY A 107 1.45 6.19 -6.27
CA GLY A 107 0.63 5.20 -5.56
C GLY A 107 0.25 5.64 -4.15
N ALA A 108 1.17 6.22 -3.40
CA ALA A 108 0.91 6.65 -2.02
C ALA A 108 -0.27 7.62 -1.89
N PRO A 109 -0.45 8.67 -2.72
CA PRO A 109 -1.64 9.53 -2.67
C PRO A 109 -2.93 8.81 -3.06
N GLN A 110 -2.89 7.79 -3.94
CA GLN A 110 -4.07 6.98 -4.26
C GLN A 110 -4.53 6.21 -3.01
N VAL A 111 -3.61 5.52 -2.33
CA VAL A 111 -3.91 4.82 -1.07
C VAL A 111 -4.37 5.80 0.02
N SER A 112 -3.78 6.99 0.10
CA SER A 112 -4.25 8.05 1.02
C SER A 112 -5.70 8.47 0.73
N GLY A 113 -6.07 8.55 -0.55
CA GLY A 113 -7.45 8.80 -0.98
C GLY A 113 -8.39 7.66 -0.57
N MET A 114 -7.95 6.41 -0.68
CA MET A 114 -8.73 5.24 -0.24
C MET A 114 -8.94 5.26 1.29
N VAL A 115 -7.92 5.59 2.07
CA VAL A 115 -8.06 5.78 3.53
C VAL A 115 -9.05 6.89 3.86
N ALA A 116 -9.03 8.00 3.12
CA ALA A 116 -9.99 9.09 3.32
C ALA A 116 -11.44 8.67 3.01
N LEU A 117 -11.67 7.88 1.96
CA LEU A 117 -12.97 7.30 1.65
C LEU A 117 -13.45 6.35 2.74
N LEU A 118 -12.56 5.47 3.23
CA LEU A 118 -12.87 4.59 4.37
C LEU A 118 -13.20 5.39 5.64
N SER A 119 -12.45 6.45 5.92
CA SER A 119 -12.72 7.34 7.07
C SER A 119 -14.09 8.02 6.95
N GLN A 120 -14.50 8.39 5.74
CA GLN A 120 -15.85 8.93 5.50
C GLN A 120 -16.94 7.87 5.68
N ALA A 121 -16.72 6.66 5.20
CA ALA A 121 -17.65 5.54 5.31
C ALA A 121 -17.77 5.01 6.76
N PHE A 122 -16.68 5.08 7.52
CA PHE A 122 -16.57 4.55 8.89
C PHE A 122 -16.03 5.62 9.85
N PRO A 123 -16.78 6.70 10.13
CA PRO A 123 -16.27 7.86 10.86
C PRO A 123 -15.93 7.60 12.34
N SER A 124 -16.34 6.46 12.89
CA SER A 124 -16.00 6.04 14.26
C SER A 124 -14.75 5.15 14.33
N HIS A 125 -14.17 4.76 13.19
CA HIS A 125 -12.99 3.91 13.18
C HIS A 125 -11.73 4.70 13.55
N THR A 126 -10.87 4.07 14.33
CA THR A 126 -9.52 4.57 14.63
C THR A 126 -8.62 4.43 13.38
N PRO A 127 -7.48 5.14 13.33
CA PRO A 127 -6.48 4.92 12.25
C PRO A 127 -6.07 3.47 12.10
N ALA A 128 -5.83 2.73 13.18
CA ALA A 128 -5.54 1.31 13.16
C ALA A 128 -6.66 0.49 12.49
N GLN A 129 -7.92 0.76 12.84
CA GLN A 129 -9.05 0.07 12.22
C GLN A 129 -9.20 0.37 10.72
N LEU A 130 -8.89 1.59 10.28
CA LEU A 130 -8.91 1.95 8.86
C LEU A 130 -7.78 1.24 8.10
N THR A 131 -6.57 1.18 8.69
CA THR A 131 -5.42 0.45 8.16
C THR A 131 -5.73 -1.04 8.03
N ASP A 132 -6.18 -1.67 9.11
CA ASP A 132 -6.54 -3.10 9.13
C ASP A 132 -7.60 -3.44 8.09
N ARG A 133 -8.64 -2.60 7.98
CA ARG A 133 -9.70 -2.81 7.00
C ARG A 133 -9.15 -2.80 5.57
N LEU A 134 -8.31 -1.82 5.24
CA LEU A 134 -7.73 -1.70 3.90
C LEU A 134 -6.78 -2.86 3.58
N LEU A 135 -5.97 -3.29 4.55
CA LEU A 135 -5.07 -4.43 4.38
C LEU A 135 -5.83 -5.77 4.28
N ALA A 136 -6.86 -5.95 5.12
CA ALA A 136 -7.64 -7.18 5.18
C ALA A 136 -8.55 -7.39 3.96
N SER A 137 -8.97 -6.31 3.30
CA SER A 137 -9.80 -6.36 2.07
C SER A 137 -8.96 -6.42 0.78
N ALA A 138 -7.64 -6.31 0.86
CA ALA A 138 -6.80 -6.30 -0.33
C ALA A 138 -6.91 -7.60 -1.14
N ASN A 139 -6.93 -7.48 -2.47
CA ASN A 139 -6.98 -8.63 -3.36
C ASN A 139 -5.58 -9.25 -3.50
N ASN A 140 -5.43 -10.46 -2.96
CA ASN A 140 -4.22 -11.28 -3.03
C ASN A 140 -4.42 -12.62 -3.75
N ALA A 141 -5.55 -12.81 -4.45
CA ALA A 141 -5.90 -14.08 -5.10
C ALA A 141 -4.96 -14.46 -6.25
N TRP A 142 -4.16 -13.53 -6.73
CA TRP A 142 -3.26 -13.69 -7.88
C TRP A 142 -1.84 -14.19 -7.51
N PHE A 143 -1.53 -14.33 -6.21
CA PHE A 143 -0.26 -14.92 -5.75
C PHE A 143 -0.47 -15.90 -4.59
N SER A 144 0.55 -16.69 -4.31
CA SER A 144 0.56 -17.61 -3.15
C SER A 144 1.13 -16.89 -1.92
N PRO A 145 0.36 -16.74 -0.84
CA PRO A 145 0.86 -16.17 0.40
C PRO A 145 1.99 -17.01 1.01
N SER A 146 2.98 -16.35 1.62
CA SER A 146 4.05 -16.99 2.41
C SER A 146 3.89 -16.80 3.91
N GLY A 147 2.95 -15.94 4.33
CA GLY A 147 2.58 -15.66 5.72
C GLY A 147 1.16 -15.10 5.81
N ASN A 148 0.73 -14.84 7.04
CA ASN A 148 -0.58 -14.24 7.30
C ASN A 148 -0.47 -13.23 8.44
N THR A 149 -1.17 -12.10 8.30
CA THR A 149 -1.49 -11.20 9.40
C THR A 149 -2.87 -11.54 9.96
N THR A 150 -3.04 -11.41 11.27
CA THR A 150 -4.33 -11.56 11.95
C THR A 150 -4.78 -10.21 12.46
N PHE A 151 -5.81 -9.67 11.85
CA PHE A 151 -6.42 -8.39 12.23
C PHE A 151 -7.50 -8.62 13.27
N THR A 152 -7.46 -7.87 14.37
CA THR A 152 -8.38 -8.03 15.53
C THR A 152 -9.09 -6.75 15.94
N THR A 153 -8.78 -5.63 15.33
CA THR A 153 -9.28 -4.30 15.72
C THR A 153 -10.79 -4.11 15.51
N HIS A 154 -11.45 -5.04 14.78
CA HIS A 154 -12.88 -5.02 14.50
C HIS A 154 -13.71 -6.00 15.36
N GLY A 155 -13.14 -6.51 16.44
CA GLY A 155 -13.82 -7.44 17.35
C GLY A 155 -13.95 -8.88 16.83
N ALA A 156 -13.50 -9.15 15.61
CA ALA A 156 -13.39 -10.48 15.02
C ALA A 156 -11.94 -10.72 14.58
N SER A 157 -11.53 -11.98 14.52
CA SER A 157 -10.20 -12.38 14.03
C SER A 157 -10.29 -12.61 12.52
N ILE A 158 -9.69 -11.73 11.73
CA ILE A 158 -9.61 -11.84 10.27
C ILE A 158 -8.17 -12.16 9.89
N LYS A 159 -7.96 -13.29 9.19
CA LYS A 159 -6.65 -13.65 8.66
C LYS A 159 -6.56 -13.25 7.19
N HIS A 160 -5.52 -12.53 6.84
CA HIS A 160 -5.23 -12.18 5.46
C HIS A 160 -3.80 -12.52 5.11
N GLY A 161 -3.62 -13.14 3.92
CA GLY A 161 -2.32 -13.63 3.45
C GLY A 161 -1.48 -12.52 2.83
N TYR A 162 -0.16 -12.59 3.03
CA TYR A 162 0.81 -11.73 2.37
C TYR A 162 2.01 -12.54 1.85
N ASN A 163 2.85 -11.92 1.03
CA ASN A 163 4.18 -12.45 0.72
C ASN A 163 5.24 -11.34 0.69
N ASN A 164 6.51 -11.74 0.59
CA ASN A 164 7.64 -10.80 0.65
C ASN A 164 7.71 -9.85 -0.55
N GLU A 165 7.22 -10.25 -1.71
CA GLU A 165 7.29 -9.41 -2.91
C GLU A 165 6.12 -8.42 -2.95
N TRP A 166 4.90 -8.91 -2.73
CA TRP A 166 3.66 -8.21 -3.05
C TRP A 166 2.85 -7.76 -1.82
N GLY A 167 3.36 -7.96 -0.60
CA GLY A 167 2.63 -7.62 0.63
C GLY A 167 1.26 -8.26 0.67
N HIS A 168 0.23 -7.50 1.02
CA HIS A 168 -1.17 -7.92 1.04
C HIS A 168 -1.86 -7.92 -0.32
N GLY A 169 -1.21 -7.39 -1.37
CA GLY A 169 -1.78 -7.30 -2.71
C GLY A 169 -2.40 -5.94 -3.02
N VAL A 170 -3.35 -5.95 -3.95
CA VAL A 170 -3.97 -4.71 -4.47
C VAL A 170 -5.12 -4.27 -3.57
N PRO A 171 -5.20 -3.00 -3.12
CA PRO A 171 -6.31 -2.49 -2.33
C PRO A 171 -7.65 -2.72 -3.02
N ASP A 172 -8.66 -3.17 -2.26
CA ASP A 172 -10.03 -3.35 -2.73
C ASP A 172 -11.00 -2.66 -1.75
N LEU A 173 -11.75 -1.67 -2.24
CA LEU A 173 -12.74 -0.93 -1.46
C LEU A 173 -14.16 -1.50 -1.59
N GLU A 174 -14.35 -2.50 -2.45
CA GLU A 174 -15.66 -3.15 -2.67
C GLU A 174 -15.81 -4.44 -1.87
N ALA A 175 -14.69 -4.94 -1.26
CA ALA A 175 -14.64 -6.20 -0.51
C ALA A 175 -15.12 -6.07 0.95
#